data_e764fc6009b34dd05c5ff19d6ecc63d2
#
_entry.id   e764fc6009b34dd05c5ff19d6ecc63d2
#
_cell.length_a   1.000
_cell.length_b   1.000
_cell.length_c   1.000
_cell.angle_alpha   90.00
_cell.angle_beta   90.00
_cell.angle_gamma   90.00
#
_symmetry.space_group_name_H-M   'P 1'
#
loop_
_entity.id
_entity.type
_entity.pdbx_description
1 polymer ?
#
loop_
_entity_poly.entity_id
_entity_poly.type
_entity_poly.pdbx_seq_one_letter_code
_entity_poly.pdbx_strand_id
1 'polypeptide(L)'
;HRYSSAASDVYKRQIMLGKLLEWAEDDSIAAVYIDGEGEKAFCAGGDVHELRRSSIENPGGPCTYAENFFAREYQMNYVLFTYPKPVICWGHGVVMGGGMGVMAGCSHRVVSERTRIGMPEITIALFPDVGGSYFLNRTPGMIGRFLSLTSAHINAADALFANLGDVFLAHEQRHEAVSYTRLRAHETSPDRV
;
A
#
# COMPACT_ATOMS: atom_id res chain seq x y z
N HIS A 1 -4.53 3.17 -17.41
CA HIS A 1 -5.44 4.19 -16.87
C HIS A 1 -4.78 4.86 -15.66
N ARG A 2 -4.60 6.19 -15.73
CA ARG A 2 -4.07 7.00 -14.63
C ARG A 2 -5.25 7.66 -13.91
N TYR A 3 -5.32 7.54 -12.60
CA TYR A 3 -6.31 8.20 -11.76
C TYR A 3 -5.63 9.18 -10.82
N SER A 4 -6.04 10.45 -10.87
CA SER A 4 -5.32 11.59 -10.26
C SER A 4 -5.87 12.00 -8.89
N SER A 5 -5.77 11.15 -7.87
CA SER A 5 -5.90 11.64 -6.49
C SER A 5 -5.05 10.83 -5.55
N ALA A 6 -4.43 11.47 -4.56
CA ALA A 6 -3.66 10.80 -3.53
C ALA A 6 -4.53 9.91 -2.61
N ALA A 7 -5.85 10.14 -2.59
CA ALA A 7 -6.80 9.30 -1.86
C ALA A 7 -7.29 8.13 -2.72
N SER A 8 -7.39 6.97 -2.12
CA SER A 8 -7.96 5.77 -2.74
C SER A 8 -9.44 5.66 -2.40
N ASP A 9 -10.28 5.48 -3.41
CA ASP A 9 -11.71 5.25 -3.27
C ASP A 9 -12.11 3.79 -3.60
N VAL A 10 -13.36 3.44 -3.37
CA VAL A 10 -13.90 2.08 -3.63
C VAL A 10 -13.68 1.67 -5.09
N TYR A 11 -13.85 2.60 -6.02
CA TYR A 11 -13.74 2.32 -7.45
C TYR A 11 -12.30 2.00 -7.86
N LYS A 12 -11.32 2.78 -7.39
CA LYS A 12 -9.89 2.50 -7.65
C LYS A 12 -9.46 1.16 -7.11
N ARG A 13 -9.90 0.83 -5.88
CA ARG A 13 -9.62 -0.47 -5.26
C ARG A 13 -10.22 -1.62 -6.05
N GLN A 14 -11.45 -1.46 -6.53
CA GLN A 14 -12.12 -2.48 -7.34
C GLN A 14 -11.39 -2.73 -8.66
N ILE A 15 -10.93 -1.68 -9.35
CA ILE A 15 -10.15 -1.82 -10.58
C ILE A 15 -8.83 -2.53 -10.29
N MET A 16 -8.10 -2.09 -9.24
CA MET A 16 -6.83 -2.69 -8.88
C MET A 16 -6.98 -4.15 -8.50
N LEU A 17 -7.97 -4.49 -7.68
CA LEU A 17 -8.27 -5.88 -7.31
C LEU A 17 -8.58 -6.74 -8.53
N GLY A 18 -9.44 -6.25 -9.44
CA GLY A 18 -9.77 -6.97 -10.68
C GLY A 18 -8.54 -7.26 -11.55
N LYS A 19 -7.65 -6.26 -11.69
CA LYS A 19 -6.41 -6.43 -12.44
C LYS A 19 -5.41 -7.37 -11.77
N LEU A 20 -5.27 -7.31 -10.45
CA LEU A 20 -4.42 -8.23 -9.71
C LEU A 20 -4.88 -9.68 -9.90
N LEU A 21 -6.19 -9.95 -9.81
CA LEU A 21 -6.74 -11.29 -10.02
C LEU A 21 -6.54 -11.78 -11.47
N GLU A 22 -6.77 -10.92 -12.46
CA GLU A 22 -6.51 -11.22 -13.87
C GLU A 22 -5.03 -11.58 -14.11
N TRP A 23 -4.10 -10.75 -13.61
CA TRP A 23 -2.66 -10.93 -13.82
C TRP A 23 -2.06 -12.08 -12.99
N ALA A 24 -2.72 -12.49 -11.92
CA ALA A 24 -2.28 -13.67 -11.17
C ALA A 24 -2.30 -14.93 -12.03
N GLU A 25 -3.30 -15.06 -12.90
CA GLU A 25 -3.50 -16.21 -13.78
C GLU A 25 -2.84 -16.08 -15.16
N ASP A 26 -2.29 -14.92 -15.49
CA ASP A 26 -1.67 -14.66 -16.80
C ASP A 26 -0.17 -14.97 -16.76
N ASP A 27 0.24 -16.08 -17.35
CA ASP A 27 1.64 -16.53 -17.40
C ASP A 27 2.58 -15.56 -18.15
N SER A 28 2.04 -14.63 -18.94
CA SER A 28 2.84 -13.59 -19.59
C SER A 28 3.28 -12.48 -18.64
N ILE A 29 2.68 -12.39 -17.46
CA ILE A 29 2.99 -11.41 -16.41
C ILE A 29 3.93 -12.05 -15.39
N ALA A 30 5.19 -11.66 -15.40
CA ALA A 30 6.19 -12.19 -14.48
C ALA A 30 6.23 -11.46 -13.13
N ALA A 31 5.87 -10.19 -13.07
CA ALA A 31 5.84 -9.37 -11.86
C ALA A 31 4.86 -8.20 -12.02
N VAL A 32 4.40 -7.65 -10.90
CA VAL A 32 3.54 -6.46 -10.85
C VAL A 32 4.32 -5.30 -10.25
N TYR A 33 4.23 -4.13 -10.86
CA TYR A 33 4.78 -2.89 -10.33
C TYR A 33 3.64 -1.93 -9.98
N ILE A 34 3.63 -1.47 -8.73
CA ILE A 34 2.63 -0.55 -8.19
C ILE A 34 3.31 0.77 -7.82
N ASP A 35 2.74 1.86 -8.31
CA ASP A 35 3.26 3.21 -8.11
C ASP A 35 2.12 4.22 -7.95
N GLY A 36 2.39 5.31 -7.24
CA GLY A 36 1.46 6.43 -7.11
C GLY A 36 1.59 7.41 -8.28
N GLU A 37 0.51 8.03 -8.68
CA GLU A 37 0.53 9.07 -9.70
C GLU A 37 1.05 10.40 -9.12
N GLY A 38 1.89 11.08 -9.89
CA GLY A 38 2.48 12.38 -9.51
C GLY A 38 3.65 12.25 -8.54
N GLU A 39 4.01 13.37 -7.91
CA GLU A 39 5.26 13.50 -7.15
C GLU A 39 5.04 13.56 -5.64
N LYS A 40 3.81 13.82 -5.18
CA LYS A 40 3.53 14.16 -3.78
C LYS A 40 3.28 12.95 -2.89
N ALA A 41 2.65 11.91 -3.43
CA ALA A 41 2.22 10.78 -2.64
C ALA A 41 2.10 9.52 -3.48
N PHE A 42 2.50 8.39 -2.91
CA PHE A 42 2.09 7.08 -3.37
C PHE A 42 0.59 6.88 -3.11
N CYS A 43 0.18 6.99 -1.85
CA CYS A 43 -1.21 6.97 -1.43
C CYS A 43 -1.34 7.52 -0.01
N ALA A 44 -2.20 8.52 0.17
CA ALA A 44 -2.44 9.17 1.46
C ALA A 44 -3.57 8.52 2.27
N GLY A 45 -4.04 7.33 1.90
CA GLY A 45 -5.11 6.60 2.56
C GLY A 45 -6.43 6.63 1.79
N GLY A 46 -7.52 6.31 2.48
CA GLY A 46 -8.85 6.25 1.92
C GLY A 46 -9.58 7.60 1.90
N ASP A 47 -10.68 7.68 1.17
CA ASP A 47 -11.55 8.85 1.18
C ASP A 47 -12.43 8.86 2.45
N VAL A 48 -11.86 9.42 3.53
CA VAL A 48 -12.54 9.53 4.83
C VAL A 48 -13.71 10.53 4.81
N HIS A 49 -13.77 11.44 3.82
CA HIS A 49 -14.89 12.38 3.70
C HIS A 49 -16.17 11.64 3.30
N GLU A 50 -16.08 10.71 2.35
CA GLU A 50 -17.20 9.89 1.94
C GLU A 50 -17.65 8.93 3.05
N LEU A 51 -16.70 8.33 3.79
CA LEU A 51 -17.00 7.51 4.96
C LEU A 51 -17.77 8.31 6.01
N ARG A 52 -17.30 9.52 6.33
CA ARG A 52 -17.96 10.42 7.28
C ARG A 52 -19.36 10.82 6.78
N ARG A 53 -19.50 11.21 5.52
CA ARG A 53 -20.78 11.56 4.93
C ARG A 53 -21.77 10.42 5.07
N SER A 54 -21.39 9.22 4.65
CA SER A 54 -22.23 8.03 4.73
C SER A 54 -22.65 7.71 6.16
N SER A 55 -21.76 7.91 7.15
CA SER A 55 -22.10 7.70 8.57
C SER A 55 -23.11 8.72 9.10
N ILE A 56 -23.01 9.99 8.66
CA ILE A 56 -23.97 11.04 9.03
C ILE A 56 -25.34 10.80 8.42
N GLU A 57 -25.39 10.33 7.18
CA GLU A 57 -26.64 10.04 6.45
C GLU A 57 -27.33 8.78 6.99
N ASN A 58 -26.63 7.90 7.71
CA ASN A 58 -27.15 6.65 8.26
C ASN A 58 -26.89 6.55 9.80
N PRO A 59 -27.48 7.44 10.59
CA PRO A 59 -27.27 7.43 12.04
C PRO A 59 -27.85 6.16 12.65
N GLY A 60 -27.01 5.42 13.40
CA GLY A 60 -27.40 4.14 14.01
C GLY A 60 -27.22 2.91 13.10
N GLY A 61 -26.71 3.09 11.87
CA GLY A 61 -26.35 2.02 10.95
C GLY A 61 -27.53 1.28 10.28
N PRO A 62 -27.28 0.32 9.39
CA PRO A 62 -25.99 -0.06 8.83
C PRO A 62 -25.42 0.98 7.86
N CYS A 63 -24.10 1.14 7.83
CA CYS A 63 -23.41 2.03 6.91
C CYS A 63 -22.85 1.22 5.73
N THR A 64 -23.71 0.89 4.77
CA THR A 64 -23.36 0.01 3.63
C THR A 64 -22.17 0.52 2.80
N TYR A 65 -21.99 1.84 2.69
CA TYR A 65 -20.83 2.40 2.01
C TYR A 65 -19.53 2.05 2.75
N ALA A 66 -19.50 2.25 4.07
CA ALA A 66 -18.31 1.94 4.88
C ALA A 66 -18.00 0.44 4.89
N GLU A 67 -19.02 -0.41 4.99
CA GLU A 67 -18.88 -1.86 4.91
C GLU A 67 -18.25 -2.28 3.58
N ASN A 68 -18.77 -1.79 2.47
CA ASN A 68 -18.22 -2.09 1.14
C ASN A 68 -16.80 -1.52 0.96
N PHE A 69 -16.54 -0.32 1.48
CA PHE A 69 -15.24 0.31 1.42
C PHE A 69 -14.17 -0.55 2.09
N PHE A 70 -14.37 -0.91 3.35
CA PHE A 70 -13.42 -1.72 4.11
C PHE A 70 -13.33 -3.16 3.60
N ALA A 71 -14.45 -3.77 3.22
CA ALA A 71 -14.44 -5.11 2.65
C ALA A 71 -13.56 -5.20 1.39
N ARG A 72 -13.66 -4.23 0.48
CA ARG A 72 -12.85 -4.18 -0.74
C ARG A 72 -11.38 -3.88 -0.44
N GLU A 73 -11.11 -2.97 0.49
CA GLU A 73 -9.76 -2.63 0.91
C GLU A 73 -9.04 -3.84 1.51
N TYR A 74 -9.66 -4.52 2.45
CA TYR A 74 -9.04 -5.67 3.11
C TYR A 74 -8.92 -6.88 2.18
N GLN A 75 -9.88 -7.07 1.27
CA GLN A 75 -9.74 -8.09 0.23
C GLN A 75 -8.54 -7.83 -0.69
N MET A 76 -8.33 -6.58 -1.10
CA MET A 76 -7.18 -6.18 -1.91
C MET A 76 -5.86 -6.37 -1.15
N ASN A 77 -5.80 -5.97 0.12
CA ASN A 77 -4.61 -6.16 0.96
C ASN A 77 -4.27 -7.64 1.12
N TYR A 78 -5.28 -8.50 1.31
CA TYR A 78 -5.10 -9.95 1.40
C TYR A 78 -4.58 -10.54 0.08
N VAL A 79 -5.13 -10.13 -1.06
CA VAL A 79 -4.67 -10.56 -2.38
C VAL A 79 -3.22 -10.15 -2.62
N LEU A 80 -2.83 -8.92 -2.28
CA LEU A 80 -1.43 -8.46 -2.38
C LEU A 80 -0.49 -9.28 -1.51
N PHE A 81 -0.89 -9.53 -0.26
CA PHE A 81 -0.08 -10.30 0.70
C PHE A 81 0.13 -11.76 0.29
N THR A 82 -0.86 -12.36 -0.38
CA THR A 82 -0.81 -13.75 -0.84
C THR A 82 -0.53 -13.89 -2.34
N TYR A 83 -0.06 -12.81 -2.97
CA TYR A 83 0.08 -12.76 -4.43
C TYR A 83 1.11 -13.78 -4.92
N PRO A 84 0.80 -14.57 -5.97
CA PRO A 84 1.67 -15.67 -6.42
C PRO A 84 2.93 -15.21 -7.16
N LYS A 85 3.00 -13.93 -7.55
CA LYS A 85 4.10 -13.34 -8.31
C LYS A 85 4.72 -12.19 -7.54
N PRO A 86 5.98 -11.79 -7.83
CA PRO A 86 6.58 -10.60 -7.21
C PRO A 86 5.74 -9.35 -7.43
N VAL A 87 5.46 -8.62 -6.35
CA VAL A 87 4.82 -7.30 -6.39
C VAL A 87 5.79 -6.28 -5.85
N ILE A 88 6.17 -5.33 -6.69
CA ILE A 88 7.10 -4.26 -6.36
C ILE A 88 6.30 -2.99 -6.15
N CYS A 89 6.43 -2.37 -4.98
CA CYS A 89 5.78 -1.11 -4.65
C CYS A 89 6.81 0.02 -4.58
N TRP A 90 6.59 1.09 -5.32
CA TRP A 90 7.37 2.33 -5.21
C TRP A 90 6.67 3.31 -4.26
N GLY A 91 7.07 3.27 -2.99
CA GLY A 91 6.48 4.07 -1.91
C GLY A 91 7.10 5.46 -1.80
N HIS A 92 6.86 6.35 -2.77
CA HIS A 92 7.37 7.72 -2.73
C HIS A 92 6.41 8.71 -2.08
N GLY A 93 6.93 9.81 -1.57
CA GLY A 93 6.13 10.86 -0.94
C GLY A 93 5.32 10.29 0.23
N VAL A 94 4.06 10.68 0.34
CA VAL A 94 3.18 10.24 1.42
C VAL A 94 2.71 8.80 1.18
N VAL A 95 2.89 7.93 2.18
CA VAL A 95 2.41 6.54 2.25
C VAL A 95 1.70 6.36 3.59
N MET A 96 0.38 6.48 3.63
CA MET A 96 -0.37 6.52 4.89
C MET A 96 -1.62 5.66 4.85
N GLY A 97 -2.00 5.13 6.00
CA GLY A 97 -3.25 4.39 6.17
C GLY A 97 -3.42 3.28 5.14
N GLY A 98 -4.48 3.32 4.35
CA GLY A 98 -4.71 2.38 3.24
C GLY A 98 -3.55 2.28 2.25
N GLY A 99 -2.78 3.36 2.05
CA GLY A 99 -1.54 3.34 1.25
C GLY A 99 -0.45 2.47 1.87
N MET A 100 -0.34 2.51 3.20
CA MET A 100 0.58 1.62 3.91
C MET A 100 0.12 0.16 3.84
N GLY A 101 -1.19 -0.10 3.88
CA GLY A 101 -1.75 -1.43 3.69
C GLY A 101 -1.40 -2.04 2.33
N VAL A 102 -1.47 -1.24 1.26
CA VAL A 102 -1.02 -1.66 -0.09
C VAL A 102 0.47 -1.96 -0.09
N MET A 103 1.30 -1.03 0.40
CA MET A 103 2.75 -1.20 0.43
C MET A 103 3.18 -2.39 1.26
N ALA A 104 2.59 -2.58 2.46
CA ALA A 104 2.91 -3.68 3.36
C ALA A 104 2.51 -5.06 2.80
N GLY A 105 1.50 -5.12 1.92
CA GLY A 105 1.10 -6.32 1.21
C GLY A 105 2.04 -6.72 0.07
N CYS A 106 2.89 -5.80 -0.41
CA CYS A 106 3.81 -6.07 -1.52
C CYS A 106 5.05 -6.83 -1.05
N SER A 107 5.59 -7.69 -1.93
CA SER A 107 6.78 -8.49 -1.64
C SER A 107 8.09 -7.69 -1.68
N HIS A 108 8.13 -6.56 -2.38
CA HIS A 108 9.28 -5.67 -2.50
C HIS A 108 8.84 -4.21 -2.33
N ARG A 109 9.30 -3.57 -1.27
CA ARG A 109 8.90 -2.23 -0.87
C ARG A 109 10.05 -1.26 -1.05
N VAL A 110 10.01 -0.48 -2.12
CA VAL A 110 11.03 0.53 -2.43
C VAL A 110 10.66 1.85 -1.77
N VAL A 111 11.60 2.44 -1.06
CA VAL A 111 11.50 3.76 -0.45
C VAL A 111 12.54 4.71 -1.02
N SER A 112 12.28 6.00 -1.01
CA SER A 112 13.19 7.04 -1.50
C SER A 112 13.36 8.16 -0.47
N GLU A 113 14.24 9.12 -0.73
CA GLU A 113 14.43 10.29 0.14
C GLU A 113 13.15 11.10 0.35
N ARG A 114 12.16 10.92 -0.52
CA ARG A 114 10.85 11.58 -0.42
C ARG A 114 9.84 10.82 0.43
N THR A 115 10.10 9.57 0.75
CA THR A 115 9.15 8.70 1.46
C THR A 115 8.83 9.24 2.86
N ARG A 116 7.53 9.26 3.18
CA ARG A 116 6.99 9.59 4.50
C ARG A 116 5.88 8.60 4.81
N ILE A 117 6.17 7.66 5.71
CA ILE A 117 5.24 6.61 6.14
C ILE A 117 4.56 7.02 7.44
N GLY A 118 3.27 6.71 7.55
CA GLY A 118 2.51 6.92 8.78
C GLY A 118 1.23 6.10 8.84
N MET A 119 0.76 5.85 10.08
CA MET A 119 -0.53 5.23 10.37
C MET A 119 -1.37 6.22 11.20
N PRO A 120 -2.08 7.16 10.51
CA PRO A 120 -2.75 8.28 11.19
C PRO A 120 -4.13 7.95 11.75
N GLU A 121 -4.57 6.69 11.72
CA GLU A 121 -5.93 6.26 12.03
C GLU A 121 -6.42 6.72 13.40
N ILE A 122 -5.54 6.74 14.41
CA ILE A 122 -5.89 7.17 15.77
C ILE A 122 -6.37 8.63 15.82
N THR A 123 -5.94 9.47 14.88
CA THR A 123 -6.35 10.88 14.80
C THR A 123 -7.82 11.05 14.38
N ILE A 124 -8.42 10.00 13.83
CA ILE A 124 -9.81 9.95 13.40
C ILE A 124 -10.62 8.92 14.19
N ALA A 125 -10.15 8.54 15.38
CA ALA A 125 -10.77 7.56 16.27
C ALA A 125 -10.91 6.15 15.65
N LEU A 126 -10.01 5.79 14.73
CA LEU A 126 -9.89 4.45 14.16
C LEU A 126 -8.58 3.82 14.68
N PHE A 127 -8.49 2.51 14.72
CA PHE A 127 -7.23 1.78 14.96
C PHE A 127 -6.46 1.63 13.64
N PRO A 128 -5.13 1.43 13.68
CA PRO A 128 -4.36 1.04 12.51
C PRO A 128 -4.87 -0.28 11.93
N ASP A 129 -5.64 -0.19 10.87
CA ASP A 129 -6.27 -1.30 10.15
C ASP A 129 -5.37 -1.84 9.02
N VAL A 130 -5.90 -2.21 7.88
CA VAL A 130 -5.20 -2.62 6.65
C VAL A 130 -4.04 -3.62 6.84
N GLY A 131 -4.15 -4.48 7.85
CA GLY A 131 -3.09 -5.41 8.25
C GLY A 131 -2.08 -4.84 9.23
N GLY A 132 -2.33 -3.64 9.79
CA GLY A 132 -1.45 -2.97 10.75
C GLY A 132 -1.08 -3.83 11.95
N SER A 133 -2.02 -4.60 12.50
CA SER A 133 -1.76 -5.56 13.57
C SER A 133 -0.73 -6.64 13.19
N TYR A 134 -0.59 -6.95 11.90
CA TYR A 134 0.41 -7.89 11.42
C TYR A 134 1.78 -7.23 11.24
N PHE A 135 1.88 -6.21 10.38
CA PHE A 135 3.18 -5.65 10.01
C PHE A 135 3.78 -4.77 11.11
N LEU A 136 2.98 -4.04 11.90
CA LEU A 136 3.48 -3.22 13.01
C LEU A 136 4.03 -4.07 14.17
N ASN A 137 3.45 -5.24 14.44
CA ASN A 137 3.97 -6.16 15.44
C ASN A 137 5.28 -6.84 15.03
N ARG A 138 5.71 -6.72 13.78
CA ARG A 138 6.96 -7.26 13.24
C ARG A 138 8.08 -6.23 13.16
N THR A 139 7.82 -5.00 13.54
CA THR A 139 8.85 -3.98 13.67
C THR A 139 9.75 -4.27 14.88
N PRO A 140 11.02 -3.88 14.86
CA PRO A 140 11.92 -4.08 15.99
C PRO A 140 11.46 -3.28 17.22
N GLY A 141 11.68 -3.86 18.38
CA GLY A 141 11.36 -3.23 19.68
C GLY A 141 9.88 -2.86 19.79
N MET A 142 9.62 -1.61 20.16
CA MET A 142 8.27 -1.08 20.35
C MET A 142 7.84 -0.06 19.25
N ILE A 143 8.56 -0.03 18.14
CA ILE A 143 8.33 0.96 17.06
C ILE A 143 6.90 0.87 16.53
N GLY A 144 6.38 -0.32 16.28
CA GLY A 144 5.01 -0.49 15.78
C GLY A 144 3.96 0.06 16.75
N ARG A 145 4.13 -0.17 18.04
CA ARG A 145 3.25 0.42 19.07
C ARG A 145 3.36 1.93 19.12
N PHE A 146 4.58 2.45 19.03
CA PHE A 146 4.81 3.89 18.98
C PHE A 146 4.10 4.51 17.76
N LEU A 147 4.30 3.97 16.57
CA LEU A 147 3.65 4.45 15.34
C LEU A 147 2.12 4.38 15.43
N SER A 148 1.59 3.27 15.97
CA SER A 148 0.15 3.05 16.13
C SER A 148 -0.52 4.06 17.07
N LEU A 149 0.16 4.45 18.15
CA LEU A 149 -0.42 5.27 19.21
C LEU A 149 -0.14 6.76 19.08
N THR A 150 0.83 7.13 18.24
CA THR A 150 1.25 8.53 18.10
C THR A 150 0.97 9.14 16.74
N SER A 151 0.64 8.31 15.74
CA SER A 151 0.56 8.73 14.33
C SER A 151 1.86 9.38 13.81
N ALA A 152 3.00 9.08 14.43
CA ALA A 152 4.27 9.62 14.03
C ALA A 152 4.58 9.23 12.58
N HIS A 153 5.20 10.16 11.87
CA HIS A 153 5.67 9.91 10.51
C HIS A 153 7.14 9.55 10.54
N ILE A 154 7.52 8.57 9.73
CA ILE A 154 8.90 8.13 9.58
C ILE A 154 9.39 8.36 8.15
N ASN A 155 10.69 8.56 8.01
CA ASN A 155 11.37 8.70 6.73
C ASN A 155 11.82 7.34 6.16
N ALA A 156 12.53 7.35 5.02
CA ALA A 156 13.02 6.14 4.38
C ALA A 156 14.01 5.34 5.24
N ALA A 157 14.92 6.02 5.95
CA ALA A 157 15.91 5.33 6.81
C ALA A 157 15.21 4.62 7.97
N ASP A 158 14.26 5.30 8.61
CA ASP A 158 13.45 4.72 9.67
C ASP A 158 12.58 3.56 9.15
N ALA A 159 12.04 3.69 7.93
CA ALA A 159 11.23 2.66 7.30
C ALA A 159 12.04 1.38 7.05
N LEU A 160 13.28 1.50 6.56
CA LEU A 160 14.21 0.37 6.42
C LEU A 160 14.52 -0.26 7.77
N PHE A 161 14.86 0.56 8.77
CA PHE A 161 15.15 0.07 10.12
C PHE A 161 13.95 -0.64 10.75
N ALA A 162 12.74 -0.12 10.53
CA ALA A 162 11.50 -0.68 11.05
C ALA A 162 10.97 -1.90 10.26
N ASN A 163 11.65 -2.36 9.22
CA ASN A 163 11.17 -3.40 8.29
C ASN A 163 9.84 -3.05 7.61
N LEU A 164 9.59 -1.76 7.39
CA LEU A 164 8.44 -1.23 6.64
C LEU A 164 8.80 -0.83 5.20
N GLY A 165 10.09 -0.89 4.86
CA GLY A 165 10.66 -0.79 3.52
C GLY A 165 11.78 -1.81 3.37
N ASP A 166 12.09 -2.21 2.13
CA ASP A 166 13.10 -3.24 1.85
C ASP A 166 14.34 -2.66 1.17
N VAL A 167 14.16 -1.69 0.27
CA VAL A 167 15.23 -1.13 -0.55
C VAL A 167 15.09 0.39 -0.63
N PHE A 168 16.21 1.10 -0.50
CA PHE A 168 16.28 2.53 -0.80
C PHE A 168 16.79 2.72 -2.22
N LEU A 169 16.05 3.50 -3.01
CA LEU A 169 16.48 4.01 -4.30
C LEU A 169 16.22 5.51 -4.36
N ALA A 170 17.12 6.27 -4.96
CA ALA A 170 16.90 7.71 -5.18
C ALA A 170 15.67 7.92 -6.07
N HIS A 171 14.89 8.95 -5.77
CA HIS A 171 13.62 9.18 -6.48
C HIS A 171 13.78 9.33 -8.00
N GLU A 172 14.89 9.88 -8.45
CA GLU A 172 15.26 10.00 -9.87
C GLU A 172 15.39 8.65 -10.57
N GLN A 173 15.70 7.56 -9.85
CA GLN A 173 15.83 6.21 -10.39
C GLN A 173 14.48 5.52 -10.62
N ARG A 174 13.36 6.16 -10.28
CA ARG A 174 12.01 5.59 -10.40
C ARG A 174 11.71 5.01 -11.79
N HIS A 175 12.08 5.71 -12.84
CA HIS A 175 11.87 5.27 -14.22
C HIS A 175 12.79 4.13 -14.64
N GLU A 176 14.03 4.13 -14.14
CA GLU A 176 14.98 3.03 -14.37
C GLU A 176 14.53 1.76 -13.67
N ALA A 177 14.06 1.85 -12.42
CA ALA A 177 13.56 0.70 -11.66
C ALA A 177 12.47 -0.07 -12.41
N VAL A 178 11.56 0.63 -13.10
CA VAL A 178 10.55 0.02 -13.97
C VAL A 178 11.19 -0.71 -15.16
N SER A 179 12.23 -0.16 -15.74
CA SER A 179 12.94 -0.77 -16.87
C SER A 179 13.71 -2.02 -16.47
N TYR A 180 14.35 -2.00 -15.30
CA TYR A 180 15.06 -3.16 -14.74
C TYR A 180 14.10 -4.31 -14.35
N THR A 181 12.91 -4.00 -13.85
CA THR A 181 11.90 -5.04 -13.59
C THR A 181 11.44 -5.73 -14.88
N ARG A 182 11.34 -5.01 -15.98
CA ARG A 182 11.02 -5.60 -17.30
C ARG A 182 12.13 -6.51 -17.83
N LEU A 183 13.40 -6.18 -17.59
CA LEU A 183 14.55 -6.96 -18.08
C LEU A 183 14.78 -8.23 -17.27
N ARG A 184 14.67 -8.18 -15.93
CA ARG A 184 14.87 -9.36 -15.07
C ARG A 184 13.69 -10.35 -15.07
N ALA A 185 12.50 -9.92 -15.43
CA ALA A 185 11.38 -10.84 -15.62
C ALA A 185 11.63 -11.88 -16.73
N HIS A 186 12.53 -11.57 -17.69
CA HIS A 186 12.97 -12.51 -18.71
C HIS A 186 14.15 -13.42 -18.27
N GLU A 187 14.83 -13.12 -17.16
CA GLU A 187 16.00 -13.88 -16.69
C GLU A 187 15.68 -14.90 -15.59
N THR A 188 14.51 -14.84 -14.97
CA THR A 188 14.07 -15.85 -14.00
C THR A 188 13.39 -17.02 -14.73
N SER A 189 14.20 -17.82 -15.42
CA SER A 189 13.85 -19.18 -15.78
C SER A 189 13.68 -20.05 -14.50
N PRO A 190 12.77 -21.03 -14.50
CA PRO A 190 12.36 -21.78 -13.29
C PRO A 190 13.38 -22.79 -12.76
N ASP A 191 14.66 -22.62 -12.99
CA ASP A 191 15.73 -23.51 -12.55
C ASP A 191 16.50 -22.94 -11.34
N ARG A 192 15.83 -22.81 -10.18
CA ARG A 192 16.49 -22.89 -8.87
C ARG A 192 15.58 -23.59 -7.89
N VAL A 193 15.81 -24.87 -7.76
CA VAL A 193 15.47 -25.74 -6.63
C VAL A 193 16.12 -25.21 -5.35
#